data_5d3bd62919e02e3eec7db7478b28f9c5
#
_entry.id   5d3bd62919e02e3eec7db7478b28f9c5
#
_cell.length_a   1.000
_cell.length_b   1.000
_cell.length_c   1.000
_cell.angle_alpha   90.00
_cell.angle_beta   90.00
_cell.angle_gamma   90.00
#
_symmetry.space_group_name_H-M   'P 1'
#
loop_
_entity.id
_entity.type
_entity.pdbx_description
1 polymer ?
#
loop_
_entity_poly.entity_id
_entity_poly.type
_entity_poly.pdbx_seq_one_letter_code
_entity_poly.pdbx_strand_id
1 'polypeptide(L)'
;MVLIENEFGEIGIDGGFLKESGIQINELNAGCICCSLVGDFRTALQQVVEQYHPDRIVIEPSGVGKLSDVTRAVEGVAEHLDVQLNSFVTVADVNKVKMYMKNFGEFYDDQISHASCILLSRTQTASEEKIAAAVAMLREKNPTATIVTTAWDSLTGEQILRPCPPRTISRQS
;
A
#
# COMPACT_ATOMS: atom_id res chain seq x y z
N MET A 1 13.32 -9.97 -0.98
CA MET A 1 12.21 -8.99 -1.06
C MET A 1 12.45 -8.06 -2.24
N VAL A 2 11.41 -7.72 -3.01
CA VAL A 2 11.45 -6.78 -4.14
C VAL A 2 10.40 -5.70 -3.89
N LEU A 3 10.71 -4.45 -4.21
CA LEU A 3 9.79 -3.31 -4.21
C LEU A 3 9.48 -2.93 -5.65
N ILE A 4 8.20 -2.77 -5.95
CA ILE A 4 7.70 -2.23 -7.23
C ILE A 4 7.09 -0.87 -6.91
N GLU A 5 7.71 0.18 -7.44
CA GLU A 5 7.25 1.56 -7.30
C GLU A 5 6.60 2.05 -8.59
N ASN A 6 5.54 2.81 -8.46
CA ASN A 6 4.89 3.52 -9.56
C ASN A 6 4.91 5.02 -9.27
N GLU A 7 6.02 5.68 -9.64
CA GLU A 7 6.15 7.13 -9.50
C GLU A 7 5.73 7.88 -10.77
N PHE A 8 4.98 8.97 -10.55
CA PHE A 8 4.77 10.01 -11.57
C PHE A 8 5.91 11.03 -11.48
N GLY A 9 6.98 10.86 -12.27
CA GLY A 9 8.06 11.83 -12.32
C GLY A 9 9.31 11.30 -12.98
N GLU A 10 10.09 12.19 -13.58
CA GLU A 10 11.34 11.86 -14.31
C GLU A 10 12.54 11.52 -13.40
N ILE A 11 12.39 11.62 -12.07
CA ILE A 11 13.49 11.37 -11.12
C ILE A 11 12.93 10.68 -9.86
N GLY A 12 13.13 9.38 -9.76
CA GLY A 12 12.91 8.62 -8.52
C GLY A 12 13.94 9.02 -7.46
N ILE A 13 13.55 9.89 -6.54
CA ILE A 13 14.42 10.36 -5.44
C ILE A 13 14.73 9.23 -4.46
N ASP A 14 13.82 8.29 -4.30
CA ASP A 14 13.91 7.21 -3.31
C ASP A 14 14.74 6.01 -3.80
N GLY A 15 14.89 5.83 -5.12
CA GLY A 15 15.64 4.72 -5.72
C GLY A 15 17.10 4.62 -5.28
N GLY A 16 17.76 5.75 -5.00
CA GLY A 16 19.14 5.80 -4.50
C GLY A 16 19.27 5.30 -3.06
N PHE A 17 18.39 5.75 -2.17
CA PHE A 17 18.40 5.40 -0.74
C PHE A 17 18.06 3.92 -0.49
N LEU A 18 17.11 3.39 -1.23
CA LEU A 18 16.67 2.00 -1.11
C LEU A 18 17.68 1.00 -1.68
N LYS A 19 18.42 1.37 -2.72
CA LYS A 19 19.54 0.56 -3.26
C LYS A 19 20.64 0.33 -2.23
N GLU A 20 20.95 1.32 -1.41
CA GLU A 20 21.94 1.18 -0.33
C GLU A 20 21.48 0.20 0.75
N SER A 21 20.18 0.01 0.90
CA SER A 21 19.58 -0.95 1.85
C SER A 21 19.53 -2.39 1.32
N GLY A 22 20.06 -2.67 0.13
CA GLY A 22 20.07 -4.01 -0.48
C GLY A 22 18.71 -4.48 -1.02
N ILE A 23 17.77 -3.56 -1.19
CA ILE A 23 16.44 -3.82 -1.77
C ILE A 23 16.55 -3.64 -3.29
N GLN A 24 16.05 -4.62 -4.03
CA GLN A 24 15.96 -4.51 -5.49
C GLN A 24 14.69 -3.72 -5.85
N ILE A 25 14.87 -2.65 -6.61
CA ILE A 25 13.80 -1.74 -7.03
C ILE A 25 13.56 -1.95 -8.51
N ASN A 26 12.30 -2.15 -8.88
CA ASN A 26 11.85 -2.12 -10.25
C ASN A 26 10.90 -0.92 -10.42
N GLU A 27 11.40 0.10 -11.10
CA GLU A 27 10.63 1.29 -11.47
C GLU A 27 9.77 0.95 -12.70
N LEU A 28 8.45 1.06 -12.56
CA LEU A 28 7.54 0.99 -13.70
C LEU A 28 7.38 2.38 -14.31
N ASN A 29 8.22 2.70 -15.30
CA ASN A 29 8.26 4.00 -15.97
C ASN A 29 7.07 4.28 -16.91
N ALA A 30 6.06 3.45 -16.94
CA ALA A 30 4.99 3.55 -17.92
C ALA A 30 3.61 3.76 -17.28
N GLY A 31 3.25 5.00 -17.03
CA GLY A 31 1.86 5.39 -16.77
C GLY A 31 1.22 4.81 -15.50
N CYS A 32 0.07 5.33 -15.15
CA CYS A 32 -0.68 4.89 -13.98
C CYS A 32 -1.11 3.42 -14.08
N ILE A 33 -0.84 2.60 -13.09
CA ILE A 33 -1.37 1.20 -12.98
C ILE A 33 -2.89 1.16 -13.20
N CYS A 34 -3.58 2.28 -12.93
CA CYS A 34 -5.03 2.40 -13.00
C CYS A 34 -5.62 2.56 -14.41
N CYS A 35 -4.87 3.02 -15.41
CA CYS A 35 -5.52 3.55 -16.61
C CYS A 35 -5.34 2.78 -17.93
N SER A 36 -4.29 1.97 -18.13
CA SER A 36 -4.11 1.26 -19.41
C SER A 36 -3.21 0.02 -19.36
N LEU A 37 -2.71 -0.38 -18.21
CA LEU A 37 -1.49 -1.17 -18.08
C LEU A 37 -1.63 -2.45 -17.27
N VAL A 38 -2.83 -3.04 -17.15
CA VAL A 38 -2.99 -4.39 -16.58
C VAL A 38 -2.06 -5.37 -17.28
N GLY A 39 -1.86 -5.20 -18.60
CA GLY A 39 -0.92 -6.00 -19.38
C GLY A 39 0.55 -5.77 -19.01
N ASP A 40 0.97 -4.50 -18.86
CA ASP A 40 2.36 -4.16 -18.55
C ASP A 40 2.70 -4.49 -17.08
N PHE A 41 1.75 -4.25 -16.17
CA PHE A 41 1.89 -4.63 -14.77
C PHE A 41 1.98 -6.16 -14.60
N ARG A 42 1.15 -6.91 -15.32
CA ARG A 42 1.23 -8.38 -15.36
C ARG A 42 2.60 -8.84 -15.83
N THR A 43 3.10 -8.29 -16.92
CA THR A 43 4.41 -8.64 -17.48
C THR A 43 5.52 -8.30 -16.51
N ALA A 44 5.48 -7.12 -15.87
CA ALA A 44 6.47 -6.71 -14.89
C ALA A 44 6.47 -7.63 -13.64
N LEU A 45 5.29 -7.95 -13.12
CA LEU A 45 5.17 -8.86 -11.98
C LEU A 45 5.66 -10.28 -12.32
N GLN A 46 5.33 -10.76 -13.51
CA GLN A 46 5.83 -12.05 -13.99
C GLN A 46 7.36 -12.06 -14.10
N GLN A 47 7.95 -11.03 -14.68
CA GLN A 47 9.41 -10.90 -14.78
C GLN A 47 10.07 -10.87 -13.40
N VAL A 48 9.50 -10.14 -12.44
CA VAL A 48 9.99 -10.08 -11.06
C VAL A 48 9.98 -11.47 -10.42
N VAL A 49 8.90 -12.21 -10.57
CA VAL A 49 8.78 -13.57 -10.01
C VAL A 49 9.79 -14.53 -10.68
N GLU A 50 9.86 -14.51 -12.01
CA GLU A 50 10.73 -15.43 -12.77
C GLU A 50 12.23 -15.12 -12.60
N GLN A 51 12.58 -13.85 -12.52
CA GLN A 51 13.98 -13.42 -12.47
C GLN A 51 14.58 -13.44 -11.06
N TYR A 52 13.80 -13.06 -10.06
CA TYR A 52 14.30 -12.84 -8.71
C TYR A 52 13.82 -13.88 -7.68
N HIS A 53 12.80 -14.68 -8.00
CA HIS A 53 12.19 -15.65 -7.06
C HIS A 53 12.03 -15.08 -5.64
N PRO A 54 11.39 -13.91 -5.47
CA PRO A 54 11.38 -13.22 -4.19
C PRO A 54 10.41 -13.89 -3.20
N ASP A 55 10.81 -13.96 -1.92
CA ASP A 55 9.91 -14.39 -0.84
C ASP A 55 8.77 -13.39 -0.60
N ARG A 56 8.94 -12.13 -0.99
CA ARG A 56 7.97 -11.06 -0.81
C ARG A 56 8.13 -9.97 -1.86
N ILE A 57 6.99 -9.50 -2.36
CA ILE A 57 6.88 -8.35 -3.25
C ILE A 57 6.06 -7.28 -2.53
N VAL A 58 6.61 -6.07 -2.46
CA VAL A 58 5.91 -4.87 -1.98
C VAL A 58 5.58 -4.02 -3.20
N ILE A 59 4.34 -3.58 -3.31
CA ILE A 59 3.88 -2.73 -4.41
C ILE A 59 3.46 -1.40 -3.83
N GLU A 60 4.11 -0.32 -4.26
CA GLU A 60 3.76 1.05 -3.93
C GLU A 60 3.15 1.73 -5.16
N PRO A 61 1.81 1.82 -5.24
CA PRO A 61 1.15 2.53 -6.33
C PRO A 61 1.21 4.04 -6.11
N SER A 62 0.96 4.81 -7.16
CA SER A 62 0.81 6.26 -7.05
C SER A 62 -0.26 6.66 -6.01
N GLY A 63 0.02 7.69 -5.22
CA GLY A 63 -0.90 8.20 -4.19
C GLY A 63 -2.26 8.70 -4.72
N VAL A 64 -2.40 8.90 -6.03
CA VAL A 64 -3.66 9.24 -6.70
C VAL A 64 -4.36 8.02 -7.31
N GLY A 65 -3.89 6.80 -7.02
CA GLY A 65 -4.49 5.53 -7.46
C GLY A 65 -5.53 5.02 -6.47
N LYS A 66 -6.50 4.25 -6.99
CA LYS A 66 -7.42 3.47 -6.16
C LYS A 66 -6.77 2.17 -5.72
N LEU A 67 -6.80 1.88 -4.42
CA LEU A 67 -6.28 0.63 -3.88
C LEU A 67 -7.05 -0.58 -4.46
N SER A 68 -8.35 -0.43 -4.67
CA SER A 68 -9.20 -1.46 -5.28
C SER A 68 -8.77 -1.84 -6.70
N ASP A 69 -8.29 -0.89 -7.51
CA ASP A 69 -7.83 -1.16 -8.88
C ASP A 69 -6.50 -1.92 -8.87
N VAL A 70 -5.57 -1.52 -8.00
CA VAL A 70 -4.30 -2.22 -7.81
C VAL A 70 -4.53 -3.65 -7.33
N THR A 71 -5.40 -3.82 -6.34
CA THR A 71 -5.78 -5.13 -5.81
C THR A 71 -6.29 -6.04 -6.91
N ARG A 72 -7.24 -5.55 -7.73
CA ARG A 72 -7.82 -6.31 -8.83
C ARG A 72 -6.79 -6.69 -9.89
N ALA A 73 -5.86 -5.77 -10.20
CA ALA A 73 -4.77 -6.04 -11.14
C ALA A 73 -3.85 -7.17 -10.63
N VAL A 74 -3.48 -7.13 -9.34
CA VAL A 74 -2.65 -8.18 -8.73
C VAL A 74 -3.40 -9.52 -8.63
N GLU A 75 -4.68 -9.51 -8.26
CA GLU A 75 -5.52 -10.73 -8.21
C GLU A 75 -5.56 -11.42 -9.57
N GLY A 76 -5.78 -10.67 -10.64
CA GLY A 76 -5.81 -11.23 -12.00
C GLY A 76 -4.47 -11.84 -12.47
N VAL A 77 -3.36 -11.42 -11.88
CA VAL A 77 -2.03 -11.99 -12.17
C VAL A 77 -1.71 -13.16 -11.25
N ALA A 78 -2.11 -13.07 -9.98
CA ALA A 78 -1.85 -14.07 -8.97
C ALA A 78 -2.45 -15.44 -9.32
N GLU A 79 -3.54 -15.49 -10.08
CA GLU A 79 -4.14 -16.74 -10.58
C GLU A 79 -3.20 -17.54 -11.49
N HIS A 80 -2.23 -16.88 -12.13
CA HIS A 80 -1.32 -17.47 -13.11
C HIS A 80 0.13 -17.59 -12.62
N LEU A 81 0.44 -17.00 -11.49
CA LEU A 81 1.76 -17.00 -10.86
C LEU A 81 1.64 -17.60 -9.45
N ASP A 82 2.73 -18.21 -8.98
CA ASP A 82 2.83 -18.69 -7.60
C ASP A 82 3.05 -17.53 -6.63
N VAL A 83 2.08 -16.60 -6.59
CA VAL A 83 2.07 -15.45 -5.70
C VAL A 83 0.75 -15.39 -4.95
N GLN A 84 0.79 -14.95 -3.71
CA GLN A 84 -0.38 -14.80 -2.86
C GLN A 84 -0.48 -13.37 -2.34
N LEU A 85 -1.66 -12.76 -2.52
CA LEU A 85 -1.99 -11.49 -1.88
C LEU A 85 -2.00 -11.66 -0.36
N ASN A 86 -1.23 -10.83 0.32
CA ASN A 86 -1.08 -10.89 1.77
C ASN A 86 -1.88 -9.77 2.46
N SER A 87 -1.51 -8.51 2.24
CA SER A 87 -2.16 -7.39 2.93
C SER A 87 -2.23 -6.14 2.08
N PHE A 88 -3.25 -5.32 2.36
CA PHE A 88 -3.48 -4.02 1.74
C PHE A 88 -3.25 -2.95 2.81
N VAL A 89 -2.17 -2.21 2.67
CA VAL A 89 -1.73 -1.23 3.65
C VAL A 89 -1.95 0.17 3.11
N THR A 90 -2.63 1.01 3.89
CA THR A 90 -2.74 2.44 3.62
C THR A 90 -1.97 3.23 4.66
N VAL A 91 -1.15 4.16 4.20
CA VAL A 91 -0.46 5.13 5.05
C VAL A 91 -1.26 6.42 5.09
N ALA A 92 -1.65 6.89 6.29
CA ALA A 92 -2.44 8.09 6.48
C ALA A 92 -1.74 9.07 7.44
N ASP A 93 -1.55 10.32 7.01
CA ASP A 93 -1.03 11.38 7.87
C ASP A 93 -2.11 11.80 8.89
N VAL A 94 -1.86 11.57 10.18
CA VAL A 94 -2.79 11.90 11.27
C VAL A 94 -3.26 13.36 11.24
N ASN A 95 -2.42 14.28 10.75
CA ASN A 95 -2.73 15.69 10.67
C ASN A 95 -3.66 16.06 9.52
N LYS A 96 -3.79 15.17 8.53
CA LYS A 96 -4.45 15.46 7.25
C LYS A 96 -5.69 14.62 6.97
N VAL A 97 -6.00 13.60 7.79
CA VAL A 97 -7.15 12.69 7.60
C VAL A 97 -8.42 13.48 7.28
N LYS A 98 -8.81 14.44 8.12
CA LYS A 98 -10.03 15.25 7.93
C LYS A 98 -10.02 16.03 6.61
N MET A 99 -8.88 16.61 6.28
CA MET A 99 -8.73 17.41 5.06
C MET A 99 -8.80 16.54 3.82
N TYR A 100 -8.15 15.39 3.83
CA TYR A 100 -8.11 14.49 2.69
C TYR A 100 -9.45 13.81 2.44
N MET A 101 -10.17 13.39 3.48
CA MET A 101 -11.54 12.88 3.34
C MET A 101 -12.47 13.89 2.67
N LYS A 102 -12.27 15.19 2.94
CA LYS A 102 -13.09 16.25 2.34
C LYS A 102 -12.71 16.57 0.89
N ASN A 103 -11.40 16.57 0.56
CA ASN A 103 -10.90 17.14 -0.69
C ASN A 103 -10.56 16.08 -1.75
N PHE A 104 -10.21 14.85 -1.34
CA PHE A 104 -9.79 13.76 -2.23
C PHE A 104 -10.74 12.56 -2.14
N GLY A 105 -12.02 12.82 -1.83
CA GLY A 105 -13.06 11.88 -1.44
C GLY A 105 -12.96 10.51 -2.12
N GLU A 106 -13.02 10.43 -3.46
CA GLU A 106 -13.08 9.17 -4.16
C GLU A 106 -11.83 8.30 -3.99
N PHE A 107 -10.64 8.87 -4.16
CA PHE A 107 -9.38 8.12 -4.04
C PHE A 107 -9.06 7.79 -2.59
N TYR A 108 -9.18 8.78 -1.72
CA TYR A 108 -8.88 8.60 -0.30
C TYR A 108 -9.87 7.64 0.36
N ASP A 109 -11.16 7.77 0.06
CA ASP A 109 -12.20 6.85 0.54
C ASP A 109 -11.94 5.42 0.08
N ASP A 110 -11.55 5.21 -1.18
CA ASP A 110 -11.20 3.89 -1.69
C ASP A 110 -9.97 3.31 -0.97
N GLN A 111 -8.91 4.09 -0.82
CA GLN A 111 -7.69 3.67 -0.12
C GLN A 111 -7.96 3.30 1.35
N ILE A 112 -8.84 4.02 2.04
CA ILE A 112 -9.18 3.73 3.43
C ILE A 112 -10.12 2.52 3.52
N SER A 113 -11.18 2.48 2.72
CA SER A 113 -12.22 1.44 2.82
C SER A 113 -11.73 0.05 2.41
N HIS A 114 -10.77 -0.03 1.48
CA HIS A 114 -10.22 -1.31 1.01
C HIS A 114 -8.97 -1.76 1.78
N ALA A 115 -8.42 -0.94 2.68
CA ALA A 115 -7.27 -1.32 3.48
C ALA A 115 -7.60 -2.46 4.46
N SER A 116 -6.70 -3.42 4.60
CA SER A 116 -6.70 -4.38 5.71
C SER A 116 -5.99 -3.82 6.94
N CYS A 117 -5.06 -2.89 6.70
CA CYS A 117 -4.28 -2.22 7.72
C CYS A 117 -4.07 -0.75 7.35
N ILE A 118 -4.22 0.15 8.32
CA ILE A 118 -3.96 1.58 8.17
C ILE A 118 -2.85 1.96 9.14
N LEU A 119 -1.74 2.47 8.60
CA LEU A 119 -0.62 2.97 9.38
C LEU A 119 -0.75 4.49 9.50
N LEU A 120 -0.99 5.00 10.71
CA LEU A 120 -0.97 6.44 10.94
C LEU A 120 0.47 6.94 11.03
N SER A 121 0.82 7.85 10.15
CA SER A 121 2.10 8.56 10.18
C SER A 121 2.01 9.85 11.00
N ARG A 122 3.17 10.34 11.43
CA ARG A 122 3.34 11.61 12.19
C ARG A 122 2.63 11.64 13.55
N THR A 123 2.35 10.49 14.13
CA THR A 123 1.72 10.36 15.45
C THR A 123 2.63 10.86 16.58
N GLN A 124 3.95 10.81 16.40
CA GLN A 124 4.93 11.30 17.38
C GLN A 124 4.82 12.81 17.68
N THR A 125 4.21 13.58 16.76
CA THR A 125 4.05 15.04 16.91
C THR A 125 2.60 15.47 17.13
N ALA A 126 1.67 14.53 17.14
CA ALA A 126 0.24 14.80 17.32
C ALA A 126 -0.19 14.58 18.78
N SER A 127 -1.21 15.34 19.21
CA SER A 127 -1.81 15.10 20.52
C SER A 127 -2.66 13.83 20.51
N GLU A 128 -2.89 13.24 21.68
CA GLU A 128 -3.72 12.03 21.83
C GLU A 128 -5.15 12.26 21.34
N GLU A 129 -5.72 13.45 21.58
CA GLU A 129 -7.06 13.81 21.10
C GLU A 129 -7.11 13.84 19.57
N LYS A 130 -6.05 14.31 18.92
CA LYS A 130 -5.97 14.37 17.46
C LYS A 130 -5.84 12.98 16.87
N ILE A 131 -5.04 12.12 17.49
CA ILE A 131 -4.91 10.72 17.09
C ILE A 131 -6.26 10.02 17.25
N ALA A 132 -6.94 10.18 18.39
CA ALA A 132 -8.25 9.59 18.64
C ALA A 132 -9.31 10.06 17.63
N ALA A 133 -9.33 11.35 17.30
CA ALA A 133 -10.24 11.91 16.29
C ALA A 133 -9.97 11.34 14.89
N ALA A 134 -8.70 11.21 14.50
CA ALA A 134 -8.32 10.59 13.23
C ALA A 134 -8.77 9.12 13.17
N VAL A 135 -8.52 8.35 14.24
CA VAL A 135 -8.95 6.95 14.34
C VAL A 135 -10.47 6.83 14.22
N ALA A 136 -11.25 7.68 14.89
CA ALA A 136 -12.70 7.68 14.81
C ALA A 136 -13.18 7.89 13.37
N MET A 137 -12.66 8.90 12.66
CA MET A 137 -12.99 9.16 11.26
C MET A 137 -12.64 7.99 10.34
N LEU A 138 -11.48 7.36 10.54
CA LEU A 138 -11.07 6.18 9.76
C LEU A 138 -11.98 4.99 10.02
N ARG A 139 -12.40 4.78 11.27
CA ARG A 139 -13.33 3.72 11.67
C ARG A 139 -14.72 3.85 11.05
N GLU A 140 -15.20 5.07 10.84
CA GLU A 140 -16.46 5.31 10.13
C GLU A 140 -16.41 4.80 8.68
N LYS A 141 -15.24 4.88 8.03
CA LYS A 141 -15.04 4.41 6.66
C LYS A 141 -14.64 2.95 6.57
N ASN A 142 -13.86 2.48 7.53
CA ASN A 142 -13.39 1.10 7.58
C ASN A 142 -13.43 0.56 9.02
N PRO A 143 -14.52 -0.11 9.40
CA PRO A 143 -14.70 -0.62 10.75
C PRO A 143 -13.81 -1.82 11.09
N THR A 144 -13.24 -2.51 10.08
CA THR A 144 -12.54 -3.79 10.26
C THR A 144 -11.01 -3.70 10.14
N ALA A 145 -10.48 -2.67 9.47
CA ALA A 145 -9.03 -2.54 9.31
C ALA A 145 -8.30 -2.46 10.65
N THR A 146 -7.12 -3.05 10.72
CA THR A 146 -6.19 -2.77 11.82
C THR A 146 -5.65 -1.36 11.68
N ILE A 147 -5.76 -0.53 12.72
CA ILE A 147 -5.19 0.84 12.71
C ILE A 147 -4.00 0.89 13.65
N VAL A 148 -2.83 1.16 13.11
CA VAL A 148 -1.58 1.30 13.88
C VAL A 148 -1.34 2.78 14.16
N THR A 149 -1.31 3.14 15.45
CA THR A 149 -1.12 4.52 15.92
C THR A 149 0.24 4.74 16.57
N THR A 150 1.02 3.67 16.75
CA THR A 150 2.37 3.73 17.34
C THR A 150 3.28 4.62 16.50
N ALA A 151 4.07 5.45 17.15
CA ALA A 151 5.07 6.28 16.49
C ALA A 151 6.06 5.42 15.69
N TRP A 152 6.38 5.83 14.48
CA TRP A 152 7.18 5.02 13.56
C TRP A 152 8.59 4.74 14.07
N ASP A 153 9.17 5.66 14.83
CA ASP A 153 10.48 5.48 15.48
C ASP A 153 10.51 4.31 16.47
N SER A 154 9.32 3.90 16.94
CA SER A 154 9.12 2.79 17.88
C SER A 154 8.61 1.52 17.21
N LEU A 155 8.40 1.54 15.89
CA LEU A 155 7.92 0.39 15.11
C LEU A 155 9.08 -0.40 14.51
N THR A 156 9.01 -1.72 14.66
CA THR A 156 9.88 -2.64 13.90
C THR A 156 9.17 -3.15 12.66
N GLY A 157 9.91 -3.59 11.64
CA GLY A 157 9.34 -4.20 10.45
C GLY A 157 8.43 -5.40 10.77
N GLU A 158 8.79 -6.19 11.77
CA GLU A 158 7.99 -7.32 12.23
C GLU A 158 6.65 -6.87 12.84
N GLN A 159 6.65 -5.77 13.59
CA GLN A 159 5.44 -5.19 14.16
C GLN A 159 4.51 -4.60 13.09
N ILE A 160 5.04 -4.17 11.95
CA ILE A 160 4.23 -3.73 10.80
C ILE A 160 3.64 -4.94 10.08
N LEU A 161 4.41 -6.00 9.90
CA LEU A 161 3.97 -7.19 9.16
C LEU A 161 2.91 -8.01 9.91
N ARG A 162 2.95 -8.05 11.25
CA ARG A 162 2.00 -8.81 12.08
C ARG A 162 0.60 -8.18 12.19
N PRO A 163 0.45 -6.84 12.42
CA PRO A 163 -0.86 -6.20 12.51
C PRO A 163 -1.59 -6.12 11.17
N CYS A 164 -0.90 -6.34 10.06
CA CYS A 164 -1.47 -6.36 8.73
C CYS A 164 -1.75 -7.81 8.29
N PRO A 165 -2.81 -8.45 8.83
CA PRO A 165 -3.06 -9.86 8.57
C PRO A 165 -3.38 -10.07 7.09
N PRO A 166 -3.05 -11.25 6.54
CA PRO A 166 -3.47 -11.60 5.20
C PRO A 166 -4.99 -11.58 5.11
N ARG A 167 -5.50 -11.04 4.01
CA ARG A 167 -6.93 -11.09 3.73
C ARG A 167 -7.29 -12.53 3.40
N THR A 168 -8.10 -13.17 4.21
CA THR A 168 -8.68 -14.47 3.87
C THR A 168 -9.66 -14.25 2.73
N ILE A 169 -9.27 -14.57 1.52
CA ILE A 169 -10.21 -14.61 0.38
C ILE A 169 -11.03 -15.88 0.58
N SER A 170 -12.25 -15.73 1.12
CA SER A 170 -13.23 -16.80 1.08
C SER A 170 -13.59 -17.01 -0.39
N ARG A 171 -13.08 -18.07 -1.00
CA ARG A 171 -13.61 -18.55 -2.28
C ARG A 171 -15.07 -18.89 -2.03
N GLN A 172 -15.96 -18.05 -2.51
CA GLN A 172 -17.36 -18.46 -2.65
C GLN A 172 -17.39 -19.49 -3.78
N SER A 173 -17.70 -20.71 -3.38
CA SER A 173 -17.99 -21.86 -4.25
C SER A 173 -19.28 -21.62 -5.04
#